data_dcd9552324f1aee545e8056edce0f713
#
_entry.id   dcd9552324f1aee545e8056edce0f713
#
_cell.length_a   1.000
_cell.length_b   1.000
_cell.length_c   1.000
_cell.angle_alpha   90.00
_cell.angle_beta   90.00
_cell.angle_gamma   90.00
#
_symmetry.space_group_name_H-M   'P 1'
#
loop_
_entity.id
_entity.type
_entity.pdbx_description
1 polymer ?
#
loop_
_entity_poly.entity_id
_entity_poly.type
_entity_poly.pdbx_seq_one_letter_code
_entity_poly.pdbx_strand_id
1 'polypeptide(L)'
;PAAGVKTARTPAGQPCIRTDKRLRTSNRKIFAIGDVAGGPQFTHSAGYQAGIVIRNILFHLPARANFNAMPRVTYTSPELAHVGLTEVEARRRHKSVKILRWPFEENDRARAERETRGMVKAVVTDNGKILGASIVGNQAGDLLAPWTLALTQGLGISALASVVVPYPTRGEVSKHAAGDYFSPTLFSTRTRRIIRFLSWFRR
;
A
#
# COMPACT_ATOMS: atom_id res chain seq x y z
N PRO A 1 -4.84 9.90 -35.67
CA PRO A 1 -5.89 10.67 -36.40
C PRO A 1 -7.03 9.78 -36.85
N ALA A 2 -6.79 8.58 -37.40
CA ALA A 2 -7.81 7.71 -37.97
C ALA A 2 -8.93 7.26 -36.97
N ALA A 3 -8.57 7.04 -35.70
CA ALA A 3 -9.52 6.60 -34.66
C ALA A 3 -10.24 7.76 -33.95
N GLY A 4 -9.90 9.02 -34.22
CA GLY A 4 -10.48 10.22 -33.59
C GLY A 4 -10.20 10.31 -32.07
N VAL A 5 -9.15 9.69 -31.57
CA VAL A 5 -8.76 9.76 -30.15
C VAL A 5 -7.80 10.93 -29.89
N LYS A 6 -8.01 11.64 -28.79
CA LYS A 6 -7.10 12.70 -28.33
C LYS A 6 -5.93 12.08 -27.58
N THR A 7 -4.72 12.57 -27.85
CA THR A 7 -3.50 12.21 -27.16
C THR A 7 -3.16 13.22 -26.06
N ALA A 8 -2.31 12.84 -25.15
CA ALA A 8 -1.73 13.64 -24.08
C ALA A 8 -0.26 13.22 -23.87
N ARG A 9 0.40 13.86 -22.92
CA ARG A 9 1.72 13.40 -22.44
C ARG A 9 1.64 13.02 -20.97
N THR A 10 2.35 11.98 -20.60
CA THR A 10 2.55 11.61 -19.19
C THR A 10 3.41 12.69 -18.49
N PRO A 11 3.47 12.70 -17.15
CA PRO A 11 4.41 13.59 -16.42
C PRO A 11 5.88 13.42 -16.84
N ALA A 12 6.25 12.23 -17.33
CA ALA A 12 7.59 11.96 -17.90
C ALA A 12 7.74 12.38 -19.37
N GLY A 13 6.73 13.06 -19.95
CA GLY A 13 6.77 13.57 -21.34
C GLY A 13 6.42 12.53 -22.42
N GLN A 14 6.14 11.28 -22.09
CA GLN A 14 5.83 10.22 -23.04
C GLN A 14 4.41 10.40 -23.62
N PRO A 15 4.20 10.11 -24.93
CA PRO A 15 2.90 10.19 -25.54
C PRO A 15 1.96 9.11 -24.97
N CYS A 16 0.70 9.49 -24.73
CA CYS A 16 -0.33 8.57 -24.27
C CYS A 16 -1.70 8.94 -24.85
N ILE A 17 -2.65 8.04 -24.76
CA ILE A 17 -4.06 8.31 -25.10
C ILE A 17 -4.75 8.90 -23.88
N ARG A 18 -5.39 10.06 -24.04
CA ARG A 18 -6.15 10.69 -22.97
C ARG A 18 -7.41 9.89 -22.66
N THR A 19 -7.58 9.51 -21.38
CA THR A 19 -8.78 8.83 -20.89
C THR A 19 -9.42 9.56 -19.71
N ASP A 20 -10.71 9.30 -19.48
CA ASP A 20 -11.39 9.64 -18.24
C ASP A 20 -11.19 8.56 -17.17
N LYS A 21 -11.77 8.75 -15.96
CA LYS A 21 -11.69 7.76 -14.86
C LYS A 21 -12.40 6.43 -15.19
N ARG A 22 -13.22 6.36 -16.24
CA ARG A 22 -13.84 5.13 -16.76
C ARG A 22 -13.02 4.50 -17.89
N LEU A 23 -11.84 5.06 -18.17
CA LEU A 23 -10.91 4.65 -19.23
C LEU A 23 -11.47 4.85 -20.66
N ARG A 24 -12.47 5.73 -20.83
CA ARG A 24 -13.00 6.11 -22.12
C ARG A 24 -12.11 7.18 -22.76
N THR A 25 -11.87 7.05 -24.05
CA THR A 25 -11.18 8.06 -24.85
C THR A 25 -12.12 9.19 -25.27
N SER A 26 -11.64 10.13 -26.07
CA SER A 26 -12.50 11.15 -26.69
C SER A 26 -13.49 10.54 -27.72
N ASN A 27 -13.17 9.41 -28.31
CA ASN A 27 -14.13 8.59 -29.06
C ASN A 27 -14.81 7.62 -28.10
N ARG A 28 -16.11 7.83 -27.85
CA ARG A 28 -16.88 7.06 -26.85
C ARG A 28 -16.98 5.56 -27.12
N LYS A 29 -16.68 5.11 -28.34
CA LYS A 29 -16.65 3.70 -28.73
C LYS A 29 -15.29 3.03 -28.45
N ILE A 30 -14.27 3.82 -28.03
CA ILE A 30 -12.90 3.36 -27.84
C ILE A 30 -12.49 3.59 -26.39
N PHE A 31 -11.97 2.55 -25.77
CA PHE A 31 -11.33 2.59 -24.44
C PHE A 31 -9.81 2.39 -24.62
N ALA A 32 -9.02 2.94 -23.71
CA ALA A 32 -7.59 2.70 -23.66
C ALA A 32 -7.21 2.23 -22.26
N ILE A 33 -6.42 1.16 -22.19
CA ILE A 33 -5.94 0.53 -20.95
C ILE A 33 -4.45 0.23 -21.06
N GLY A 34 -3.81 -0.01 -19.90
CA GLY A 34 -2.38 -0.28 -19.83
C GLY A 34 -1.53 0.96 -20.14
N ASP A 35 -0.34 0.72 -20.62
CA ASP A 35 0.71 1.71 -20.80
C ASP A 35 0.29 2.85 -21.74
N VAL A 36 -0.47 2.53 -22.76
CA VAL A 36 -0.98 3.51 -23.75
C VAL A 36 -1.91 4.55 -23.12
N ALA A 37 -2.56 4.22 -21.99
CA ALA A 37 -3.42 5.15 -21.25
C ALA A 37 -2.64 6.12 -20.33
N GLY A 38 -1.32 6.00 -20.25
CA GLY A 38 -0.43 6.94 -19.55
C GLY A 38 -0.49 6.90 -18.01
N GLY A 39 -1.17 5.92 -17.43
CA GLY A 39 -1.20 5.65 -15.99
C GLY A 39 0.02 4.84 -15.51
N PRO A 40 -0.10 4.15 -14.36
CA PRO A 40 0.95 3.24 -13.89
C PRO A 40 1.22 2.12 -14.89
N GLN A 41 2.47 2.01 -15.35
CA GLN A 41 2.90 1.08 -16.41
C GLN A 41 3.29 -0.27 -15.82
N PHE A 42 2.30 -1.06 -15.40
CA PHE A 42 2.47 -2.40 -14.84
C PHE A 42 1.43 -3.35 -15.41
N THR A 43 1.78 -4.61 -15.58
CA THR A 43 0.86 -5.66 -16.05
C THR A 43 -0.39 -5.76 -15.19
N HIS A 44 -0.24 -5.73 -13.87
CA HIS A 44 -1.37 -5.76 -12.94
C HIS A 44 -2.25 -4.49 -13.01
N SER A 45 -1.67 -3.35 -13.37
CA SER A 45 -2.44 -2.13 -13.65
C SER A 45 -3.31 -2.29 -14.89
N ALA A 46 -2.78 -2.86 -15.96
CA ALA A 46 -3.55 -3.15 -17.18
C ALA A 46 -4.70 -4.13 -16.91
N GLY A 47 -4.44 -5.20 -16.14
CA GLY A 47 -5.48 -6.15 -15.71
C GLY A 47 -6.59 -5.51 -14.87
N TYR A 48 -6.22 -4.67 -13.90
CA TYR A 48 -7.17 -3.88 -13.11
C TYR A 48 -8.04 -2.96 -13.98
N GLN A 49 -7.41 -2.27 -14.94
CA GLN A 49 -8.11 -1.38 -15.88
C GLN A 49 -9.03 -2.16 -16.80
N ALA A 50 -8.65 -3.34 -17.28
CA ALA A 50 -9.52 -4.21 -18.07
C ALA A 50 -10.78 -4.58 -17.30
N GLY A 51 -10.67 -4.92 -16.02
CA GLY A 51 -11.84 -5.16 -15.16
C GLY A 51 -12.78 -3.96 -15.01
N ILE A 52 -12.25 -2.71 -15.01
CA ILE A 52 -13.05 -1.49 -15.01
C ILE A 52 -13.83 -1.35 -16.34
N VAL A 53 -13.16 -1.58 -17.46
CA VAL A 53 -13.77 -1.46 -18.79
C VAL A 53 -14.87 -2.49 -18.97
N ILE A 54 -14.61 -3.76 -18.62
CA ILE A 54 -15.59 -4.86 -18.70
C ILE A 54 -16.84 -4.53 -17.88
N ARG A 55 -16.69 -4.08 -16.64
CA ARG A 55 -17.81 -3.68 -15.79
C ARG A 55 -18.63 -2.55 -16.39
N ASN A 56 -17.99 -1.55 -16.99
CA ASN A 56 -18.69 -0.43 -17.63
C ASN A 56 -19.42 -0.83 -18.94
N ILE A 57 -18.80 -1.70 -19.76
CA ILE A 57 -19.35 -2.05 -21.08
C ILE A 57 -20.41 -3.15 -21.00
N LEU A 58 -20.09 -4.25 -20.32
CA LEU A 58 -20.94 -5.44 -20.32
C LEU A 58 -22.02 -5.38 -19.25
N PHE A 59 -21.68 -4.89 -18.06
CA PHE A 59 -22.59 -4.90 -16.92
C PHE A 59 -23.21 -3.53 -16.62
N HIS A 60 -22.87 -2.49 -17.37
CA HIS A 60 -23.32 -1.11 -17.15
C HIS A 60 -23.10 -0.60 -15.72
N LEU A 61 -22.14 -1.17 -14.98
CA LEU A 61 -21.78 -0.74 -13.63
C LEU A 61 -20.88 0.51 -13.70
N PRO A 62 -21.10 1.54 -12.85
CA PRO A 62 -20.37 2.80 -12.92
C PRO A 62 -18.96 2.69 -12.30
N ALA A 63 -18.16 1.72 -12.75
CA ALA A 63 -16.80 1.49 -12.25
C ALA A 63 -15.85 2.61 -12.70
N ARG A 64 -14.98 3.03 -11.77
CA ARG A 64 -13.96 4.08 -12.01
C ARG A 64 -12.59 3.60 -11.53
N ALA A 65 -11.56 3.92 -12.29
CA ALA A 65 -10.19 3.62 -11.90
C ALA A 65 -9.74 4.50 -10.72
N ASN A 66 -9.13 3.85 -9.72
CA ASN A 66 -8.49 4.49 -8.58
C ASN A 66 -7.09 3.88 -8.38
N PHE A 67 -6.06 4.68 -8.54
CA PHE A 67 -4.66 4.24 -8.48
C PHE A 67 -4.00 4.54 -7.14
N ASN A 68 -4.73 5.04 -6.13
CA ASN A 68 -4.15 5.43 -4.84
C ASN A 68 -3.49 4.26 -4.08
N ALA A 69 -4.00 3.05 -4.27
CA ALA A 69 -3.45 1.82 -3.69
C ALA A 69 -2.83 0.89 -4.76
N MET A 70 -2.33 1.46 -5.86
CA MET A 70 -1.64 0.67 -6.89
C MET A 70 -0.25 0.27 -6.40
N PRO A 71 0.03 -1.04 -6.20
CA PRO A 71 1.34 -1.49 -5.74
C PRO A 71 2.39 -1.35 -6.86
N ARG A 72 3.63 -1.18 -6.46
CA ARG A 72 4.81 -1.09 -7.34
C ARG A 72 5.89 -1.99 -6.78
N VAL A 73 6.52 -2.79 -7.61
CA VAL A 73 7.63 -3.66 -7.22
C VAL A 73 8.77 -3.48 -8.21
N THR A 74 9.98 -3.31 -7.69
CA THR A 74 11.23 -3.38 -8.43
C THR A 74 11.92 -4.66 -8.01
N TYR A 75 12.09 -5.59 -8.94
CA TYR A 75 12.61 -6.93 -8.71
C TYR A 75 14.13 -6.96 -8.72
N THR A 76 14.73 -6.12 -7.87
CA THR A 76 16.16 -6.18 -7.54
C THR A 76 16.42 -7.26 -6.49
N SER A 77 17.68 -7.49 -6.11
CA SER A 77 18.04 -8.33 -4.97
C SER A 77 18.79 -7.49 -3.93
N PRO A 78 18.15 -7.15 -2.80
CA PRO A 78 16.76 -7.40 -2.40
C PRO A 78 15.73 -6.61 -3.21
N GLU A 79 14.48 -7.11 -3.24
CA GLU A 79 13.35 -6.43 -3.88
C GLU A 79 12.96 -5.14 -3.16
N LEU A 80 12.40 -4.18 -3.91
CA LEU A 80 11.77 -2.97 -3.37
C LEU A 80 10.29 -2.94 -3.77
N ALA A 81 9.40 -3.07 -2.81
CA ALA A 81 7.96 -2.98 -2.98
C ALA A 81 7.38 -1.72 -2.31
N HIS A 82 6.36 -1.12 -2.92
CA HIS A 82 5.74 0.09 -2.37
C HIS A 82 4.26 0.18 -2.76
N VAL A 83 3.44 0.71 -1.84
CA VAL A 83 2.02 1.05 -2.08
C VAL A 83 1.64 2.33 -1.33
N GLY A 84 0.78 3.14 -1.92
CA GLY A 84 0.27 4.38 -1.33
C GLY A 84 1.24 5.56 -1.42
N LEU A 85 1.25 6.42 -0.41
CA LEU A 85 2.10 7.61 -0.34
C LEU A 85 3.49 7.27 0.22
N THR A 86 4.52 7.83 -0.38
CA THR A 86 5.85 7.89 0.23
C THR A 86 5.83 8.83 1.46
N GLU A 87 6.83 8.74 2.33
CA GLU A 87 6.96 9.66 3.46
C GLU A 87 6.98 11.13 3.02
N VAL A 88 7.71 11.44 1.94
CA VAL A 88 7.81 12.80 1.41
C VAL A 88 6.45 13.31 0.93
N GLU A 89 5.71 12.49 0.19
CA GLU A 89 4.37 12.84 -0.28
C GLU A 89 3.37 12.98 0.87
N ALA A 90 3.45 12.09 1.85
CA ALA A 90 2.58 12.12 3.03
C ALA A 90 2.81 13.39 3.86
N ARG A 91 4.07 13.77 4.12
CA ARG A 91 4.42 15.00 4.85
C ARG A 91 3.98 16.28 4.13
N ARG A 92 3.90 16.25 2.79
CA ARG A 92 3.35 17.39 2.00
C ARG A 92 1.83 17.51 2.09
N ARG A 93 1.12 16.40 2.32
CA ARG A 93 -0.36 16.34 2.29
C ARG A 93 -1.00 16.33 3.68
N HIS A 94 -0.25 15.99 4.72
CA HIS A 94 -0.73 15.84 6.09
C HIS A 94 0.12 16.65 7.06
N LYS A 95 -0.52 17.32 8.02
CA LYS A 95 0.16 18.15 9.05
C LYS A 95 1.12 17.33 9.92
N SER A 96 0.74 16.10 10.22
CA SER A 96 1.53 15.17 11.02
C SER A 96 1.40 13.75 10.48
N VAL A 97 2.51 13.03 10.46
CA VAL A 97 2.60 11.62 10.10
C VAL A 97 3.57 10.90 11.03
N LYS A 98 3.25 9.67 11.38
CA LYS A 98 4.15 8.75 12.08
C LYS A 98 4.78 7.80 11.08
N ILE A 99 6.05 7.50 11.28
CA ILE A 99 6.82 6.56 10.47
C ILE A 99 7.14 5.36 11.34
N LEU A 100 6.61 4.21 10.95
CA LEU A 100 6.84 2.94 11.60
C LEU A 100 7.90 2.17 10.81
N ARG A 101 8.85 1.53 11.50
CA ARG A 101 9.91 0.75 10.86
C ARG A 101 10.10 -0.55 11.61
N TRP A 102 10.32 -1.64 10.86
CA TRP A 102 10.70 -2.90 11.44
C TRP A 102 11.73 -3.59 10.54
N PRO A 103 12.95 -3.85 11.04
CA PRO A 103 14.00 -4.48 10.25
C PRO A 103 13.77 -6.00 10.15
N PHE A 104 14.23 -6.61 9.06
CA PHE A 104 14.21 -8.08 8.92
C PHE A 104 15.22 -8.77 9.88
N GLU A 105 16.19 -8.05 10.40
CA GLU A 105 17.07 -8.55 11.46
C GLU A 105 16.34 -9.00 12.72
N GLU A 106 15.15 -8.48 12.97
CA GLU A 106 14.29 -8.83 14.10
C GLU A 106 13.16 -9.83 13.71
N ASN A 107 13.28 -10.48 12.56
CA ASN A 107 12.36 -11.49 12.10
C ASN A 107 13.02 -12.87 12.14
N ASP A 108 12.47 -13.80 12.92
CA ASP A 108 13.07 -15.12 13.15
C ASP A 108 13.19 -15.95 11.87
N ARG A 109 12.20 -15.86 10.96
CA ARG A 109 12.26 -16.56 9.67
C ARG A 109 13.39 -16.01 8.79
N ALA A 110 13.55 -14.69 8.73
CA ALA A 110 14.62 -14.05 7.98
C ALA A 110 15.99 -14.42 8.53
N ARG A 111 16.12 -14.52 9.88
CA ARG A 111 17.34 -14.98 10.55
C ARG A 111 17.66 -16.44 10.23
N ALA A 112 16.66 -17.32 10.29
CA ALA A 112 16.83 -18.73 9.97
C ALA A 112 17.30 -18.94 8.53
N GLU A 113 16.83 -18.11 7.60
CA GLU A 113 17.22 -18.14 6.18
C GLU A 113 18.49 -17.33 5.89
N ARG A 114 19.06 -16.61 6.87
CA ARG A 114 20.20 -15.68 6.71
C ARG A 114 19.95 -14.57 5.69
N GLU A 115 18.68 -14.16 5.54
CA GLU A 115 18.21 -13.16 4.60
C GLU A 115 17.61 -11.95 5.35
N THR A 116 18.44 -11.30 6.17
CA THR A 116 18.03 -10.26 7.12
C THR A 116 18.10 -8.84 6.55
N ARG A 117 18.63 -8.66 5.34
CA ARG A 117 18.76 -7.32 4.74
C ARG A 117 17.41 -6.71 4.40
N GLY A 118 17.16 -5.50 4.90
CA GLY A 118 15.98 -4.71 4.58
C GLY A 118 15.07 -4.46 5.76
N MET A 119 13.90 -3.88 5.46
CA MET A 119 12.91 -3.50 6.48
C MET A 119 11.53 -3.24 5.86
N VAL A 120 10.53 -3.23 6.71
CA VAL A 120 9.22 -2.60 6.45
C VAL A 120 9.25 -1.17 6.96
N LYS A 121 8.76 -0.24 6.16
CA LYS A 121 8.51 1.16 6.51
C LYS A 121 7.06 1.51 6.20
N ALA A 122 6.27 1.84 7.20
CA ALA A 122 4.89 2.29 7.02
C ALA A 122 4.75 3.76 7.39
N VAL A 123 3.88 4.46 6.67
CA VAL A 123 3.52 5.86 6.90
C VAL A 123 2.06 5.90 7.31
N VAL A 124 1.79 6.43 8.50
CA VAL A 124 0.45 6.51 9.08
C VAL A 124 0.18 7.90 9.63
N THR A 125 -1.09 8.25 9.77
CA THR A 125 -1.49 9.47 10.48
C THR A 125 -1.46 9.25 12.00
N ASP A 126 -1.61 10.33 12.79
CA ASP A 126 -1.64 10.23 14.25
C ASP A 126 -2.80 9.37 14.79
N ASN A 127 -3.89 9.27 14.04
CA ASN A 127 -5.05 8.41 14.38
C ASN A 127 -5.00 7.01 13.74
N GLY A 128 -3.85 6.60 13.23
CA GLY A 128 -3.61 5.24 12.74
C GLY A 128 -4.14 4.94 11.35
N LYS A 129 -4.55 5.94 10.55
CA LYS A 129 -4.87 5.73 9.14
C LYS A 129 -3.60 5.43 8.36
N ILE A 130 -3.58 4.32 7.62
CA ILE A 130 -2.46 3.95 6.76
C ILE A 130 -2.46 4.87 5.52
N LEU A 131 -1.32 5.48 5.22
CA LEU A 131 -1.11 6.33 4.05
C LEU A 131 -0.27 5.65 2.98
N GLY A 132 0.66 4.79 3.38
CA GLY A 132 1.50 4.02 2.47
C GLY A 132 2.45 3.10 3.22
N ALA A 133 3.04 2.17 2.47
CA ALA A 133 4.06 1.25 2.97
C ALA A 133 5.12 0.99 1.91
N SER A 134 6.36 0.80 2.36
CA SER A 134 7.49 0.37 1.55
C SER A 134 8.18 -0.80 2.23
N ILE A 135 8.56 -1.80 1.47
CA ILE A 135 9.28 -2.97 1.96
C ILE A 135 10.53 -3.13 1.08
N VAL A 136 11.67 -3.25 1.71
CA VAL A 136 12.91 -3.68 1.06
C VAL A 136 13.30 -5.01 1.68
N GLY A 137 13.49 -6.05 0.88
CA GLY A 137 13.84 -7.36 1.38
C GLY A 137 13.54 -8.48 0.38
N ASN A 138 13.89 -9.70 0.76
CA ASN A 138 13.50 -10.87 -0.02
C ASN A 138 11.98 -11.06 0.02
N GLN A 139 11.34 -11.31 -1.14
CA GLN A 139 9.89 -11.47 -1.31
C GLN A 139 9.09 -10.22 -0.90
N ALA A 140 9.66 -9.01 -1.03
CA ALA A 140 8.98 -7.77 -0.66
C ALA A 140 7.67 -7.56 -1.44
N GLY A 141 7.62 -8.02 -2.70
CA GLY A 141 6.41 -7.97 -3.53
C GLY A 141 5.24 -8.74 -2.91
N ASP A 142 5.48 -9.96 -2.45
CA ASP A 142 4.45 -10.80 -1.80
C ASP A 142 4.04 -10.26 -0.43
N LEU A 143 5.02 -9.76 0.33
CA LEU A 143 4.80 -9.17 1.66
C LEU A 143 4.02 -7.85 1.62
N LEU A 144 3.89 -7.21 0.45
CA LEU A 144 3.14 -5.97 0.29
C LEU A 144 1.61 -6.18 0.29
N ALA A 145 1.13 -7.41 0.02
CA ALA A 145 -0.29 -7.71 -0.14
C ALA A 145 -1.18 -7.25 1.03
N PRO A 146 -0.84 -7.47 2.32
CA PRO A 146 -1.65 -7.01 3.44
C PRO A 146 -1.79 -5.48 3.50
N TRP A 147 -0.73 -4.75 3.16
CA TRP A 147 -0.73 -3.29 3.10
C TRP A 147 -1.59 -2.76 1.96
N THR A 148 -1.52 -3.42 0.80
CA THR A 148 -2.34 -3.08 -0.36
C THR A 148 -3.82 -3.31 -0.06
N LEU A 149 -4.16 -4.43 0.59
CA LEU A 149 -5.53 -4.72 1.04
C LEU A 149 -6.01 -3.66 2.04
N ALA A 150 -5.21 -3.36 3.06
CA ALA A 150 -5.57 -2.37 4.07
C ALA A 150 -5.84 -0.98 3.47
N LEU A 151 -4.97 -0.52 2.56
CA LEU A 151 -5.15 0.75 1.85
C LEU A 151 -6.40 0.75 0.95
N THR A 152 -6.64 -0.34 0.22
CA THR A 152 -7.78 -0.47 -0.70
C THR A 152 -9.11 -0.46 0.05
N GLN A 153 -9.15 -1.10 1.22
CA GLN A 153 -10.34 -1.20 2.07
C GLN A 153 -10.46 -0.07 3.10
N GLY A 154 -9.49 0.84 3.15
CA GLY A 154 -9.49 1.93 4.13
C GLY A 154 -9.30 1.48 5.58
N LEU A 155 -8.66 0.33 5.82
CA LEU A 155 -8.38 -0.18 7.15
C LEU A 155 -7.30 0.64 7.86
N GLY A 156 -7.43 0.75 9.18
CA GLY A 156 -6.41 1.38 10.04
C GLY A 156 -5.28 0.41 10.40
N ILE A 157 -4.22 0.96 10.98
CA ILE A 157 -3.02 0.21 11.39
C ILE A 157 -3.34 -0.88 12.42
N SER A 158 -4.39 -0.71 13.22
CA SER A 158 -4.87 -1.72 14.19
C SER A 158 -5.26 -3.04 13.53
N ALA A 159 -5.78 -3.01 12.30
CA ALA A 159 -6.14 -4.23 11.59
C ALA A 159 -4.91 -5.09 11.32
N LEU A 160 -3.78 -4.48 10.91
CA LEU A 160 -2.53 -5.20 10.69
C LEU A 160 -1.85 -5.64 12.00
N ALA A 161 -1.96 -4.82 13.06
CA ALA A 161 -1.40 -5.17 14.37
C ALA A 161 -2.13 -6.34 15.04
N SER A 162 -3.44 -6.50 14.77
CA SER A 162 -4.27 -7.53 15.40
C SER A 162 -4.35 -8.85 14.60
N VAL A 163 -3.83 -8.88 13.35
CA VAL A 163 -3.89 -10.10 12.55
C VAL A 163 -3.06 -11.23 13.19
N VAL A 164 -3.59 -12.45 13.15
CA VAL A 164 -2.82 -13.64 13.54
C VAL A 164 -2.02 -14.11 12.32
N VAL A 165 -0.70 -14.02 12.43
CA VAL A 165 0.22 -14.45 11.38
C VAL A 165 0.88 -15.75 11.79
N PRO A 166 1.01 -16.76 10.90
CA PRO A 166 1.73 -18.00 11.22
C PRO A 166 3.19 -17.73 11.60
N TYR A 167 3.69 -18.48 12.57
CA TYR A 167 5.07 -18.42 13.04
C TYR A 167 5.83 -19.71 12.68
N PRO A 168 7.10 -19.66 12.26
CA PRO A 168 7.83 -18.44 11.86
C PRO A 168 7.61 -18.11 10.37
N THR A 169 7.25 -16.89 10.08
CA THR A 169 7.11 -16.41 8.69
C THR A 169 7.68 -15.01 8.50
N ARG A 170 8.02 -14.66 7.26
CA ARG A 170 8.43 -13.29 6.91
C ARG A 170 7.29 -12.27 7.08
N GLY A 171 6.02 -12.72 6.99
CA GLY A 171 4.84 -11.87 7.14
C GLY A 171 4.73 -11.17 8.49
N GLU A 172 5.35 -11.74 9.55
CA GLU A 172 5.35 -11.15 10.89
C GLU A 172 5.95 -9.74 10.93
N VAL A 173 6.87 -9.40 10.01
CA VAL A 173 7.47 -8.05 9.98
C VAL A 173 6.40 -6.97 9.80
N SER A 174 5.34 -7.23 9.04
CA SER A 174 4.23 -6.30 8.83
C SER A 174 3.41 -6.11 10.11
N LYS A 175 3.13 -7.20 10.84
CA LYS A 175 2.45 -7.17 12.14
C LYS A 175 3.26 -6.40 13.17
N HIS A 176 4.57 -6.67 13.27
CA HIS A 176 5.45 -5.99 14.21
C HIS A 176 5.58 -4.50 13.89
N ALA A 177 5.77 -4.14 12.62
CA ALA A 177 5.78 -2.74 12.20
C ALA A 177 4.46 -2.03 12.55
N ALA A 178 3.32 -2.70 12.38
CA ALA A 178 2.02 -2.15 12.77
C ALA A 178 1.86 -2.05 14.29
N GLY A 179 2.37 -3.02 15.05
CA GLY A 179 2.37 -3.04 16.51
C GLY A 179 3.17 -1.90 17.14
N ASP A 180 4.27 -1.50 16.50
CA ASP A 180 5.12 -0.40 16.96
C ASP A 180 4.37 0.94 17.06
N TYR A 181 3.31 1.13 16.29
CA TYR A 181 2.42 2.29 16.42
C TYR A 181 1.86 2.46 17.86
N PHE A 182 1.61 1.36 18.56
CA PHE A 182 1.01 1.34 19.90
C PHE A 182 2.06 1.36 21.03
N SER A 183 3.31 1.02 20.75
CA SER A 183 4.40 0.92 21.73
C SER A 183 4.53 2.15 22.62
N PRO A 184 4.54 3.41 22.10
CA PRO A 184 4.66 4.58 22.94
C PRO A 184 3.49 4.76 23.92
N THR A 185 2.28 4.34 23.53
CA THR A 185 1.09 4.42 24.38
C THR A 185 1.07 3.32 25.42
N LEU A 186 1.36 2.08 25.04
CA LEU A 186 1.37 0.91 25.91
C LEU A 186 2.39 1.05 27.05
N PHE A 187 3.57 1.57 26.76
CA PHE A 187 4.64 1.74 27.73
C PHE A 187 4.65 3.12 28.41
N SER A 188 3.60 3.94 28.20
CA SER A 188 3.51 5.27 28.81
C SER A 188 3.29 5.20 30.33
N THR A 189 3.73 6.24 31.03
CA THR A 189 3.47 6.40 32.49
C THR A 189 1.97 6.39 32.81
N ARG A 190 1.15 6.97 31.91
CA ARG A 190 -0.32 6.97 32.05
C ARG A 190 -0.89 5.56 32.03
N THR A 191 -0.49 4.75 31.05
CA THR A 191 -0.94 3.34 30.93
C THR A 191 -0.52 2.53 32.15
N ARG A 192 0.74 2.68 32.61
CA ARG A 192 1.22 2.01 33.85
C ARG A 192 0.40 2.38 35.08
N ARG A 193 -0.02 3.65 35.24
CA ARG A 193 -0.89 4.08 36.33
C ARG A 193 -2.27 3.45 36.24
N ILE A 194 -2.87 3.42 35.05
CA ILE A 194 -4.17 2.77 34.81
C ILE A 194 -4.11 1.28 35.15
N ILE A 195 -3.10 0.54 34.66
CA ILE A 195 -2.92 -0.88 34.96
C ILE A 195 -2.79 -1.12 36.46
N ARG A 196 -1.99 -0.28 37.16
CA ARG A 196 -1.82 -0.39 38.62
C ARG A 196 -3.15 -0.17 39.37
N PHE A 197 -3.95 0.79 38.92
CA PHE A 197 -5.27 1.05 39.48
C PHE A 197 -6.23 -0.13 39.26
N LEU A 198 -6.30 -0.66 38.03
CA LEU A 198 -7.14 -1.80 37.71
C LEU A 198 -6.72 -3.10 38.43
N SER A 199 -5.41 -3.30 38.65
CA SER A 199 -4.93 -4.47 39.40
C SER A 199 -5.34 -4.47 40.86
N TRP A 200 -5.64 -3.30 41.43
CA TRP A 200 -6.13 -3.19 42.81
C TRP A 200 -7.53 -3.78 42.99
N PHE A 201 -8.40 -3.70 41.96
CA PHE A 201 -9.76 -4.27 41.98
C PHE A 201 -9.81 -5.79 41.67
N ARG A 202 -8.69 -6.41 41.37
CA ARG A 202 -8.60 -7.85 41.06
C ARG A 202 -8.09 -8.71 42.22
N ARG A 203 -7.96 -8.14 43.41
CA ARG A 203 -7.62 -8.86 44.64
C ARG A 203 -8.89 -9.20 45.47
#